data_2a24ed7bc8c7cefc22fad63203579c2e
#
_entry.id   2a24ed7bc8c7cefc22fad63203579c2e
#
_cell.length_a   1.000
_cell.length_b   1.000
_cell.length_c   1.000
_cell.angle_alpha   90.00
_cell.angle_beta   90.00
_cell.angle_gamma   90.00
#
_symmetry.space_group_name_H-M   'P 1'
#
loop_
_entity.id
_entity.type
_entity.pdbx_description
1 polymer ?
#
loop_
_entity_poly.entity_id
_entity_poly.type
_entity_poly.pdbx_seq_one_letter_code
_entity_poly.pdbx_strand_id
1 'polypeptide(L)'
;MLQGLFRHAAQQAIDIVYPPSCMACLAATQQSAALCAACWIKMPFVERPFCERLGTPFTHDLGQGLISPEAMANPPVYGRARVVARYEEGPARQLVHRLKYGDRIELADAMGRWMARSGADLLEDAELLVPVPLHRRRLFGRRFNQAAELARVVGEVSGVAADPLALRRIKPTKPQVGLTRAQRAENVQGVFRVDEAAKARIAGRNVVLVDDVMTSGATANAAARVLLRAGAARVDALVFARVVTTR
;
A
#
# COMPACT_ATOMS: atom_id res chain seq x y z
N MET A 1 -16.49 -0.78 -35.45
CA MET A 1 -16.62 0.71 -35.41
C MET A 1 -17.85 1.16 -34.63
N LEU A 2 -19.06 0.69 -34.87
CA LEU A 2 -20.31 1.10 -34.20
C LEU A 2 -20.30 0.90 -32.66
N GLN A 3 -19.75 -0.18 -32.14
CA GLN A 3 -19.67 -0.44 -30.68
C GLN A 3 -18.78 0.58 -29.93
N GLY A 4 -17.77 1.15 -30.58
CA GLY A 4 -16.93 2.21 -30.00
C GLY A 4 -17.66 3.54 -29.87
N LEU A 5 -18.47 3.90 -30.88
CA LEU A 5 -19.28 5.12 -30.88
C LEU A 5 -20.38 5.08 -29.81
N PHE A 6 -21.07 3.95 -29.65
CA PHE A 6 -22.08 3.78 -28.60
C PHE A 6 -21.49 3.87 -27.18
N ARG A 7 -20.31 3.27 -26.95
CA ARG A 7 -19.61 3.39 -25.69
C ARG A 7 -19.18 4.84 -25.38
N HIS A 8 -18.70 5.59 -26.38
CA HIS A 8 -18.33 6.99 -26.21
C HIS A 8 -19.55 7.86 -25.91
N ALA A 9 -20.64 7.69 -26.61
CA ALA A 9 -21.88 8.45 -26.38
C ALA A 9 -22.49 8.15 -25.00
N ALA A 10 -22.51 6.89 -24.59
CA ALA A 10 -22.98 6.48 -23.27
C ALA A 10 -22.09 7.08 -22.16
N GLN A 11 -20.76 7.06 -22.33
CA GLN A 11 -19.83 7.67 -21.38
C GLN A 11 -20.04 9.17 -21.26
N GLN A 12 -20.22 9.89 -22.37
CA GLN A 12 -20.50 11.33 -22.37
C GLN A 12 -21.81 11.66 -21.64
N ALA A 13 -22.85 10.85 -21.82
CA ALA A 13 -24.13 11.05 -21.11
C ALA A 13 -23.97 10.83 -19.60
N ILE A 14 -23.17 9.84 -19.18
CA ILE A 14 -22.85 9.59 -17.78
C ILE A 14 -22.03 10.74 -17.21
N ASP A 15 -21.05 11.26 -17.95
CA ASP A 15 -20.17 12.35 -17.53
C ASP A 15 -20.92 13.69 -17.36
N ILE A 16 -22.06 13.87 -18.04
CA ILE A 16 -22.95 15.04 -17.83
C ILE A 16 -23.65 14.95 -16.47
N VAL A 17 -24.10 13.77 -16.07
CA VAL A 17 -24.82 13.55 -14.80
C VAL A 17 -23.85 13.37 -13.63
N TYR A 18 -22.73 12.71 -13.86
CA TYR A 18 -21.65 12.45 -12.91
C TYR A 18 -20.31 12.90 -13.48
N PRO A 19 -20.02 14.22 -13.45
CA PRO A 19 -18.80 14.73 -14.07
C PRO A 19 -17.56 14.13 -13.41
N PRO A 20 -16.54 13.78 -14.23
CA PRO A 20 -15.27 13.31 -13.70
C PRO A 20 -14.71 14.28 -12.67
N SER A 21 -14.29 13.75 -11.54
CA SER A 21 -13.81 14.56 -10.43
C SER A 21 -12.47 14.06 -9.91
N CYS A 22 -11.67 14.99 -9.42
CA CYS A 22 -10.37 14.71 -8.82
C CYS A 22 -10.49 13.71 -7.67
N MET A 23 -9.71 12.65 -7.71
CA MET A 23 -9.69 11.62 -6.67
C MET A 23 -9.41 12.16 -5.27
N ALA A 24 -8.65 13.26 -5.16
CA ALA A 24 -8.29 13.87 -3.88
C ALA A 24 -9.25 14.98 -3.45
N CYS A 25 -9.41 16.05 -4.21
CA CYS A 25 -10.16 17.25 -3.80
C CYS A 25 -11.58 17.35 -4.34
N LEU A 26 -12.01 16.44 -5.25
CA LEU A 26 -13.31 16.45 -5.94
C LEU A 26 -13.54 17.61 -6.93
N ALA A 27 -12.58 18.47 -7.18
CA ALA A 27 -12.70 19.44 -8.27
C ALA A 27 -12.91 18.71 -9.62
N ALA A 28 -13.65 19.32 -10.54
CA ALA A 28 -13.87 18.75 -11.86
C ALA A 28 -12.54 18.45 -12.59
N THR A 29 -12.49 17.34 -13.30
CA THR A 29 -11.36 16.90 -14.12
C THR A 29 -11.84 16.47 -15.50
N GLN A 30 -10.93 16.33 -16.43
CA GLN A 30 -11.26 15.82 -17.76
C GLN A 30 -11.39 14.30 -17.82
N GLN A 31 -10.81 13.59 -16.85
CA GLN A 31 -10.77 12.14 -16.79
C GLN A 31 -11.17 11.63 -15.41
N SER A 32 -11.93 10.55 -15.38
CA SER A 32 -12.23 9.81 -14.16
C SER A 32 -10.96 9.18 -13.60
N ALA A 33 -10.93 8.98 -12.29
CA ALA A 33 -9.82 8.35 -11.57
C ALA A 33 -8.46 9.07 -11.76
N ALA A 34 -8.47 10.41 -11.91
CA ALA A 34 -7.29 11.24 -12.05
C ALA A 34 -7.19 12.27 -10.90
N LEU A 35 -5.98 12.78 -10.66
CA LEU A 35 -5.77 13.99 -9.87
C LEU A 35 -5.88 15.22 -10.78
N CYS A 36 -6.49 16.31 -10.28
CA CYS A 36 -6.36 17.61 -10.94
C CYS A 36 -4.91 18.12 -10.84
N ALA A 37 -4.53 19.06 -11.72
CA ALA A 37 -3.16 19.59 -11.75
C ALA A 37 -2.69 20.11 -10.38
N ALA A 38 -3.56 20.83 -9.64
CA ALA A 38 -3.22 21.34 -8.31
C ALA A 38 -2.94 20.24 -7.28
N CYS A 39 -3.68 19.11 -7.33
CA CYS A 39 -3.43 17.97 -6.46
C CYS A 39 -2.21 17.18 -6.92
N TRP A 40 -1.97 17.07 -8.22
CA TRP A 40 -0.79 16.40 -8.76
C TRP A 40 0.50 17.08 -8.32
N ILE A 41 0.58 18.41 -8.46
CA ILE A 41 1.74 19.21 -8.03
C ILE A 41 1.99 19.09 -6.52
N LYS A 42 0.92 18.98 -5.72
CA LYS A 42 1.00 18.84 -4.26
C LYS A 42 1.18 17.40 -3.79
N MET A 43 1.19 16.43 -4.70
CA MET A 43 1.37 15.03 -4.32
C MET A 43 2.82 14.79 -3.89
N PRO A 44 3.07 14.39 -2.62
CA PRO A 44 4.42 14.25 -2.10
C PRO A 44 5.00 12.89 -2.49
N PHE A 45 5.17 12.65 -3.79
CA PHE A 45 5.74 11.40 -4.31
C PHE A 45 7.11 11.13 -3.70
N VAL A 46 7.39 9.86 -3.46
CA VAL A 46 8.71 9.39 -3.04
C VAL A 46 9.44 8.90 -4.28
N GLU A 47 10.48 9.62 -4.65
CA GLU A 47 11.37 9.29 -5.75
C GLU A 47 12.79 9.06 -5.22
N ARG A 48 13.66 8.44 -6.03
CA ARG A 48 15.08 8.31 -5.68
C ARG A 48 15.72 9.68 -5.54
N PRO A 49 16.64 9.87 -4.55
CA PRO A 49 17.20 8.87 -3.64
C PRO A 49 16.35 8.61 -2.38
N PHE A 50 16.20 7.35 -2.00
CA PHE A 50 15.51 6.94 -0.77
C PHE A 50 16.25 5.79 -0.07
N CYS A 51 15.98 5.59 1.22
CA CYS A 51 16.50 4.47 2.00
C CYS A 51 15.96 3.14 1.49
N GLU A 52 16.82 2.22 1.06
CA GLU A 52 16.43 0.92 0.51
C GLU A 52 15.60 0.07 1.49
N ARG A 53 15.92 0.15 2.79
CA ARG A 53 15.23 -0.60 3.85
C ARG A 53 13.88 0.02 4.23
N LEU A 54 13.78 1.34 4.27
CA LEU A 54 12.59 2.02 4.79
C LEU A 54 11.71 2.63 3.71
N GLY A 55 12.22 2.87 2.49
CA GLY A 55 11.53 3.63 1.46
C GLY A 55 11.31 5.11 1.83
N THR A 56 12.09 5.65 2.78
CA THR A 56 12.03 7.05 3.16
C THR A 56 12.95 7.88 2.29
N PRO A 57 12.51 9.02 1.72
CA PRO A 57 13.35 9.83 0.86
C PRO A 57 14.51 10.44 1.64
N PHE A 58 15.66 10.60 0.97
CA PHE A 58 16.76 11.43 1.45
C PHE A 58 16.59 12.86 0.95
N THR A 59 17.13 13.83 1.68
CA THR A 59 17.12 15.24 1.30
C THR A 59 18.18 15.57 0.23
N HIS A 60 19.20 14.72 0.12
CA HIS A 60 20.32 14.90 -0.82
C HIS A 60 20.60 13.57 -1.50
N ASP A 61 21.11 13.64 -2.72
CA ASP A 61 21.58 12.44 -3.42
C ASP A 61 22.94 12.03 -2.86
N LEU A 62 22.93 10.89 -2.17
CA LEU A 62 24.12 10.27 -1.59
C LEU A 62 24.52 8.99 -2.35
N GLY A 63 23.92 8.74 -3.52
CA GLY A 63 24.12 7.54 -4.34
C GLY A 63 23.02 6.49 -4.15
N GLN A 64 23.22 5.33 -4.80
CA GLN A 64 22.25 4.20 -4.76
C GLN A 64 22.57 3.20 -3.64
N GLY A 65 21.55 2.43 -3.24
CA GLY A 65 21.72 1.34 -2.27
C GLY A 65 21.89 1.79 -0.82
N LEU A 66 21.64 3.05 -0.51
CA LEU A 66 21.90 3.61 0.82
C LEU A 66 20.86 3.21 1.84
N ILE A 67 21.33 3.01 3.05
CA ILE A 67 20.52 2.70 4.23
C ILE A 67 20.59 3.89 5.18
N SER A 68 19.44 4.41 5.60
CA SER A 68 19.38 5.54 6.54
C SER A 68 19.90 5.15 7.94
N PRO A 69 20.43 6.12 8.72
CA PRO A 69 20.83 5.89 10.11
C PRO A 69 19.71 5.30 10.96
N GLU A 70 18.45 5.67 10.70
CA GLU A 70 17.29 5.08 11.38
C GLU A 70 17.17 3.58 11.09
N ALA A 71 17.35 3.16 9.84
CA ALA A 71 17.28 1.76 9.45
C ALA A 71 18.48 0.95 9.98
N MET A 72 19.64 1.56 10.13
CA MET A 72 20.81 0.92 10.76
C MET A 72 20.61 0.72 12.27
N ALA A 73 20.15 1.76 12.96
CA ALA A 73 19.89 1.70 14.40
C ALA A 73 18.71 0.79 14.77
N ASN A 74 17.70 0.70 13.90
CA ASN A 74 16.48 -0.08 14.13
C ASN A 74 16.11 -0.84 12.86
N PRO A 75 16.84 -1.89 12.47
CA PRO A 75 16.61 -2.60 11.23
C PRO A 75 15.20 -3.21 11.20
N PRO A 76 14.44 -2.99 10.11
CA PRO A 76 13.16 -3.65 9.94
C PRO A 76 13.34 -5.14 9.72
N VAL A 77 12.30 -5.92 10.02
CA VAL A 77 12.29 -7.37 9.77
C VAL A 77 12.15 -7.68 8.29
N TYR A 78 11.38 -6.88 7.56
CA TYR A 78 11.32 -6.97 6.10
C TYR A 78 12.64 -6.48 5.45
N GLY A 79 12.91 -6.94 4.25
CA GLY A 79 14.13 -6.62 3.51
C GLY A 79 14.14 -5.19 2.99
N ARG A 80 13.36 -4.91 1.98
CA ARG A 80 13.25 -3.62 1.31
C ARG A 80 11.85 -3.06 1.48
N ALA A 81 11.69 -1.73 1.40
CA ALA A 81 10.38 -1.12 1.28
C ALA A 81 10.33 -0.14 0.10
N ARG A 82 9.17 -0.12 -0.59
CA ARG A 82 8.86 0.91 -1.59
C ARG A 82 7.57 1.63 -1.22
N VAL A 83 7.55 2.91 -1.47
CA VAL A 83 6.52 3.83 -1.02
C VAL A 83 6.16 4.75 -2.17
N VAL A 84 4.87 4.96 -2.43
CA VAL A 84 4.43 5.89 -3.48
C VAL A 84 4.57 7.33 -3.03
N ALA A 85 4.12 7.65 -1.79
CA ALA A 85 4.09 9.03 -1.30
C ALA A 85 4.34 9.13 0.20
N ARG A 86 4.78 10.31 0.66
CA ARG A 86 4.80 10.64 2.08
C ARG A 86 3.34 10.81 2.57
N TYR A 87 3.05 10.25 3.75
CA TYR A 87 1.76 10.41 4.40
C TYR A 87 1.75 11.72 5.21
N GLU A 88 1.38 12.80 4.56
CA GLU A 88 1.27 14.13 5.14
C GLU A 88 -0.05 14.79 4.72
N GLU A 89 -0.36 15.97 5.24
CA GLU A 89 -1.57 16.69 4.83
C GLU A 89 -1.54 17.00 3.33
N GLY A 90 -2.68 16.79 2.69
CA GLY A 90 -2.81 16.96 1.25
C GLY A 90 -3.34 15.73 0.51
N PRO A 91 -3.05 15.60 -0.79
CA PRO A 91 -3.66 14.59 -1.65
C PRO A 91 -3.41 13.15 -1.21
N ALA A 92 -2.21 12.81 -0.76
CA ALA A 92 -1.89 11.45 -0.32
C ALA A 92 -2.77 11.00 0.86
N ARG A 93 -2.93 11.87 1.88
CA ARG A 93 -3.80 11.60 3.03
C ARG A 93 -5.27 11.54 2.63
N GLN A 94 -5.71 12.42 1.72
CA GLN A 94 -7.08 12.43 1.22
C GLN A 94 -7.43 11.13 0.49
N LEU A 95 -6.55 10.64 -0.41
CA LEU A 95 -6.73 9.38 -1.12
C LEU A 95 -6.87 8.20 -0.15
N VAL A 96 -5.93 8.07 0.78
CA VAL A 96 -5.97 7.02 1.80
C VAL A 96 -7.25 7.09 2.64
N HIS A 97 -7.66 8.29 3.05
CA HIS A 97 -8.87 8.47 3.84
C HIS A 97 -10.13 8.08 3.06
N ARG A 98 -10.23 8.47 1.78
CA ARG A 98 -11.35 8.11 0.91
C ARG A 98 -11.42 6.62 0.64
N LEU A 99 -10.27 5.99 0.38
CA LEU A 99 -10.20 4.53 0.22
C LEU A 99 -10.63 3.79 1.50
N LYS A 100 -10.36 4.37 2.69
CA LYS A 100 -10.71 3.75 3.99
C LYS A 100 -12.15 3.95 4.42
N TYR A 101 -12.75 5.09 4.11
CA TYR A 101 -14.00 5.55 4.72
C TYR A 101 -15.03 6.08 3.71
N GLY A 102 -14.67 6.18 2.44
CA GLY A 102 -15.51 6.75 1.40
C GLY A 102 -16.21 5.73 0.50
N ASP A 103 -16.09 4.43 0.79
CA ASP A 103 -16.56 3.33 -0.08
C ASP A 103 -16.07 3.47 -1.56
N ARG A 104 -14.95 4.20 -1.75
CA ARG A 104 -14.39 4.54 -3.06
C ARG A 104 -13.35 3.50 -3.49
N ILE A 105 -13.83 2.24 -3.67
CA ILE A 105 -12.97 1.11 -4.09
C ILE A 105 -12.28 1.35 -5.42
N GLU A 106 -12.88 2.16 -6.30
CA GLU A 106 -12.31 2.53 -7.60
C GLU A 106 -10.99 3.29 -7.49
N LEU A 107 -10.71 3.92 -6.33
CA LEU A 107 -9.41 4.55 -6.08
C LEU A 107 -8.26 3.54 -6.04
N ALA A 108 -8.56 2.28 -5.71
CA ALA A 108 -7.56 1.22 -5.64
C ALA A 108 -6.89 0.98 -6.99
N ASP A 109 -7.59 1.19 -8.12
CA ASP A 109 -7.02 1.01 -9.45
C ASP A 109 -5.87 1.99 -9.71
N ALA A 110 -6.10 3.29 -9.56
CA ALA A 110 -5.06 4.30 -9.77
C ALA A 110 -3.93 4.18 -8.74
N MET A 111 -4.28 3.99 -7.45
CA MET A 111 -3.30 3.86 -6.37
C MET A 111 -2.45 2.60 -6.54
N GLY A 112 -3.05 1.47 -6.93
CA GLY A 112 -2.35 0.21 -7.18
C GLY A 112 -1.40 0.29 -8.38
N ARG A 113 -1.79 0.97 -9.46
CA ARG A 113 -0.89 1.25 -10.60
C ARG A 113 0.32 2.09 -10.20
N TRP A 114 0.13 3.11 -9.37
CA TRP A 114 1.25 3.87 -8.83
C TRP A 114 2.14 3.02 -7.92
N MET A 115 1.55 2.13 -7.13
CA MET A 115 2.31 1.17 -6.31
C MET A 115 3.11 0.21 -7.18
N ALA A 116 2.53 -0.35 -8.23
CA ALA A 116 3.24 -1.23 -9.16
C ALA A 116 4.45 -0.53 -9.81
N ARG A 117 4.28 0.75 -10.19
CA ARG A 117 5.40 1.56 -10.73
C ARG A 117 6.48 1.82 -9.68
N SER A 118 6.09 2.27 -8.48
CA SER A 118 7.07 2.59 -7.42
C SER A 118 7.78 1.35 -6.87
N GLY A 119 7.15 0.19 -6.95
CA GLY A 119 7.67 -1.08 -6.49
C GLY A 119 8.22 -1.98 -7.58
N ALA A 120 8.45 -1.47 -8.80
CA ALA A 120 8.84 -2.28 -9.95
C ALA A 120 10.04 -3.20 -9.65
N ASP A 121 11.07 -2.67 -9.00
CA ASP A 121 12.28 -3.42 -8.60
C ASP A 121 12.05 -4.47 -7.48
N LEU A 122 10.96 -4.36 -6.71
CA LEU A 122 10.54 -5.43 -5.80
C LEU A 122 9.76 -6.51 -6.54
N LEU A 123 8.97 -6.10 -7.53
CA LEU A 123 8.06 -6.97 -8.26
C LEU A 123 8.77 -7.84 -9.30
N GLU A 124 9.96 -7.46 -9.75
CA GLU A 124 10.79 -8.24 -10.68
C GLU A 124 11.13 -9.64 -10.14
N ASP A 125 11.40 -9.75 -8.86
CA ASP A 125 11.77 -11.01 -8.20
C ASP A 125 10.72 -11.50 -7.18
N ALA A 126 9.55 -10.85 -7.12
CA ALA A 126 8.44 -11.25 -6.27
C ALA A 126 7.69 -12.45 -6.87
N GLU A 127 7.32 -13.39 -6.01
CA GLU A 127 6.57 -14.59 -6.39
C GLU A 127 5.17 -14.62 -5.76
N LEU A 128 4.93 -13.76 -4.75
CA LEU A 128 3.65 -13.69 -4.06
C LEU A 128 3.40 -12.31 -3.44
N LEU A 129 2.24 -11.74 -3.71
CA LEU A 129 1.75 -10.56 -3.02
C LEU A 129 0.85 -10.99 -1.85
N VAL A 130 1.14 -10.49 -0.66
CA VAL A 130 0.33 -10.77 0.53
C VAL A 130 -0.18 -9.44 1.10
N PRO A 131 -1.48 -9.13 0.98
CA PRO A 131 -2.03 -7.93 1.59
C PRO A 131 -2.08 -8.05 3.12
N VAL A 132 -1.79 -6.96 3.81
CA VAL A 132 -1.97 -6.89 5.26
C VAL A 132 -3.46 -7.03 5.61
N PRO A 133 -3.84 -8.05 6.41
CA PRO A 133 -5.25 -8.32 6.67
C PRO A 133 -5.84 -7.36 7.71
N LEU A 134 -7.10 -6.99 7.50
CA LEU A 134 -7.93 -6.35 8.51
C LEU A 134 -8.50 -7.38 9.50
N HIS A 135 -8.74 -6.93 10.74
CA HIS A 135 -9.53 -7.73 11.67
C HIS A 135 -11.02 -7.73 11.27
N ARG A 136 -11.71 -8.86 11.46
CA ARG A 136 -13.13 -9.04 11.06
C ARG A 136 -14.03 -7.87 11.45
N ARG A 137 -13.90 -7.33 12.68
CA ARG A 137 -14.70 -6.17 13.13
C ARG A 137 -14.48 -4.92 12.27
N ARG A 138 -13.24 -4.68 11.80
CA ARG A 138 -12.93 -3.56 10.90
C ARG A 138 -13.38 -3.83 9.47
N LEU A 139 -13.36 -5.10 9.05
CA LEU A 139 -13.84 -5.50 7.73
C LEU A 139 -15.35 -5.25 7.59
N PHE A 140 -16.13 -5.56 8.63
CA PHE A 140 -17.57 -5.24 8.64
C PHE A 140 -17.85 -3.74 8.52
N GLY A 141 -17.07 -2.89 9.20
CA GLY A 141 -17.23 -1.43 9.12
C GLY A 141 -16.70 -0.80 7.83
N ARG A 142 -15.78 -1.48 7.13
CA ARG A 142 -15.13 -0.95 5.91
C ARG A 142 -15.58 -1.63 4.62
N ARG A 143 -16.42 -2.66 4.71
CA ARG A 143 -16.94 -3.48 3.60
C ARG A 143 -15.89 -4.27 2.83
N PHE A 144 -14.65 -3.79 2.70
CA PHE A 144 -13.55 -4.44 2.01
C PHE A 144 -12.19 -4.19 2.69
N ASN A 145 -11.18 -4.99 2.32
CA ASN A 145 -9.80 -4.79 2.76
C ASN A 145 -9.05 -3.97 1.72
N GLN A 146 -8.70 -2.73 2.05
CA GLN A 146 -7.99 -1.80 1.18
C GLN A 146 -6.67 -2.38 0.64
N ALA A 147 -5.90 -3.02 1.52
CA ALA A 147 -4.65 -3.65 1.13
C ALA A 147 -4.86 -4.81 0.13
N ALA A 148 -5.98 -5.55 0.25
CA ALA A 148 -6.30 -6.62 -0.69
C ALA A 148 -6.65 -6.08 -2.07
N GLU A 149 -7.43 -4.99 -2.16
CA GLU A 149 -7.74 -4.35 -3.44
C GLU A 149 -6.48 -3.75 -4.10
N LEU A 150 -5.62 -3.10 -3.32
CA LEU A 150 -4.34 -2.61 -3.82
C LEU A 150 -3.46 -3.77 -4.34
N ALA A 151 -3.37 -4.87 -3.58
CA ALA A 151 -2.61 -6.05 -3.98
C ALA A 151 -3.18 -6.71 -5.26
N ARG A 152 -4.52 -6.75 -5.42
CA ARG A 152 -5.16 -7.23 -6.63
C ARG A 152 -4.70 -6.43 -7.85
N VAL A 153 -4.78 -5.10 -7.78
CA VAL A 153 -4.37 -4.23 -8.89
C VAL A 153 -2.87 -4.31 -9.17
N VAL A 154 -2.04 -4.32 -8.12
CA VAL A 154 -0.58 -4.53 -8.29
C VAL A 154 -0.32 -5.86 -8.99
N GLY A 155 -1.02 -6.94 -8.61
CA GLY A 155 -0.90 -8.25 -9.24
C GLY A 155 -1.33 -8.26 -10.71
N GLU A 156 -2.44 -7.59 -11.04
CA GLU A 156 -2.90 -7.45 -12.44
C GLU A 156 -1.90 -6.70 -13.32
N VAL A 157 -1.21 -5.69 -12.77
CA VAL A 157 -0.23 -4.89 -13.51
C VAL A 157 1.11 -5.62 -13.64
N SER A 158 1.56 -6.30 -12.58
CA SER A 158 2.88 -6.95 -12.52
C SER A 158 2.90 -8.40 -12.97
N GLY A 159 1.73 -9.07 -13.02
CA GLY A 159 1.64 -10.52 -13.24
C GLY A 159 1.94 -11.36 -12.00
N VAL A 160 2.26 -10.76 -10.86
CA VAL A 160 2.55 -11.48 -9.61
C VAL A 160 1.25 -11.89 -8.91
N ALA A 161 1.12 -13.16 -8.55
CA ALA A 161 -0.08 -13.66 -7.88
C ALA A 161 -0.30 -13.01 -6.50
N ALA A 162 -1.57 -12.65 -6.20
CA ALA A 162 -1.96 -12.12 -4.90
C ALA A 162 -2.73 -13.17 -4.09
N ASP A 163 -2.32 -13.42 -2.84
CA ASP A 163 -3.03 -14.32 -1.92
C ASP A 163 -3.53 -13.57 -0.68
N PRO A 164 -4.79 -13.10 -0.67
CA PRO A 164 -5.37 -12.40 0.47
C PRO A 164 -5.64 -13.29 1.68
N LEU A 165 -5.52 -14.61 1.53
CA LEU A 165 -5.76 -15.59 2.59
C LEU A 165 -4.46 -16.16 3.20
N ALA A 166 -3.28 -15.83 2.63
CA ALA A 166 -1.99 -16.30 3.12
C ALA A 166 -1.70 -15.87 4.56
N LEU A 167 -2.12 -14.65 4.92
CA LEU A 167 -1.92 -14.08 6.25
C LEU A 167 -3.27 -13.73 6.88
N ARG A 168 -3.48 -14.10 8.13
CA ARG A 168 -4.72 -13.81 8.88
C ARG A 168 -4.45 -12.93 10.10
N ARG A 169 -5.39 -12.04 10.38
CA ARG A 169 -5.38 -11.25 11.62
C ARG A 169 -6.33 -11.87 12.63
N ILE A 170 -5.75 -12.45 13.69
CA ILE A 170 -6.49 -13.25 14.69
C ILE A 170 -6.89 -12.47 15.94
N LYS A 171 -6.27 -11.29 16.18
CA LYS A 171 -6.61 -10.45 17.34
C LYS A 171 -7.04 -9.04 16.91
N PRO A 172 -8.02 -8.44 17.55
CA PRO A 172 -8.31 -7.02 17.40
C PRO A 172 -7.17 -6.19 18.01
N THR A 173 -6.92 -5.01 17.46
CA THR A 173 -5.95 -4.06 17.98
C THR A 173 -6.59 -2.71 18.19
N LYS A 174 -6.11 -1.94 19.18
CA LYS A 174 -6.50 -0.54 19.37
C LYS A 174 -6.10 0.29 18.13
N PRO A 175 -6.78 1.40 17.84
CA PRO A 175 -6.30 2.37 16.86
C PRO A 175 -4.86 2.78 17.19
N GLN A 176 -4.01 2.89 16.15
CA GLN A 176 -2.59 3.25 16.36
C GLN A 176 -2.36 4.76 16.51
N VAL A 177 -3.40 5.56 16.32
CA VAL A 177 -3.35 7.02 16.52
C VAL A 177 -3.06 7.31 18.00
N GLY A 178 -2.10 8.17 18.28
CA GLY A 178 -1.70 8.52 19.65
C GLY A 178 -0.76 7.55 20.37
N LEU A 179 -0.50 6.36 19.80
CA LEU A 179 0.44 5.40 20.40
C LEU A 179 1.90 5.74 20.09
N THR A 180 2.79 5.55 21.06
CA THR A 180 4.25 5.60 20.86
C THR A 180 4.73 4.44 19.98
N ARG A 181 5.99 4.49 19.51
CA ARG A 181 6.60 3.40 18.71
C ARG A 181 6.58 2.06 19.46
N ALA A 182 6.94 2.05 20.74
CA ALA A 182 6.92 0.86 21.59
C ALA A 182 5.50 0.31 21.76
N GLN A 183 4.54 1.15 22.08
CA GLN A 183 3.11 0.77 22.20
C GLN A 183 2.54 0.22 20.88
N ARG A 184 2.95 0.76 19.72
CA ARG A 184 2.54 0.21 18.41
C ARG A 184 3.11 -1.18 18.17
N ALA A 185 4.36 -1.43 18.59
CA ALA A 185 4.98 -2.75 18.47
C ALA A 185 4.26 -3.78 19.36
N GLU A 186 3.98 -3.44 20.60
CA GLU A 186 3.24 -4.28 21.55
C GLU A 186 1.81 -4.56 21.05
N ASN A 187 1.10 -3.54 20.57
CA ASN A 187 -0.27 -3.64 20.07
C ASN A 187 -0.44 -4.63 18.90
N VAL A 188 0.62 -4.92 18.16
CA VAL A 188 0.60 -5.87 17.03
C VAL A 188 1.29 -7.20 17.32
N GLN A 189 1.73 -7.44 18.55
CA GLN A 189 2.36 -8.68 18.95
C GLN A 189 1.37 -9.85 18.95
N GLY A 190 1.70 -10.95 18.23
CA GLY A 190 0.85 -12.13 18.11
C GLY A 190 -0.52 -11.88 17.45
N VAL A 191 -0.62 -10.81 16.64
CA VAL A 191 -1.86 -10.43 15.93
C VAL A 191 -2.05 -11.21 14.64
N PHE A 192 -0.95 -11.62 14.00
CA PHE A 192 -0.97 -12.32 12.72
C PHE A 192 -0.68 -13.81 12.87
N ARG A 193 -1.25 -14.60 11.95
CA ARG A 193 -1.01 -16.04 11.82
C ARG A 193 -1.07 -16.44 10.35
N VAL A 194 -0.22 -17.40 9.98
CA VAL A 194 -0.32 -18.18 8.75
C VAL A 194 -0.92 -19.53 9.13
N ASP A 195 -2.01 -19.90 8.49
CA ASP A 195 -2.62 -21.21 8.70
C ASP A 195 -1.80 -22.30 7.97
N GLU A 196 -1.87 -23.55 8.42
CA GLU A 196 -1.05 -24.65 7.90
C GLU A 196 -1.20 -24.81 6.37
N ALA A 197 -2.43 -24.73 5.88
CA ALA A 197 -2.73 -24.80 4.44
C ALA A 197 -2.09 -23.67 3.62
N ALA A 198 -1.77 -22.54 4.23
CA ALA A 198 -1.12 -21.41 3.56
C ALA A 198 0.41 -21.54 3.53
N LYS A 199 1.01 -22.31 4.42
CA LYS A 199 2.48 -22.48 4.49
C LYS A 199 3.08 -22.98 3.19
N ALA A 200 2.47 -23.97 2.55
CA ALA A 200 2.96 -24.52 1.29
C ALA A 200 2.98 -23.47 0.16
N ARG A 201 2.08 -22.47 0.22
CA ARG A 201 2.03 -21.37 -0.77
C ARG A 201 3.04 -20.26 -0.48
N ILE A 202 3.65 -20.26 0.71
CA ILE A 202 4.60 -19.23 1.18
C ILE A 202 6.03 -19.75 1.16
N ALA A 203 6.22 -21.04 1.46
CA ALA A 203 7.53 -21.64 1.64
C ALA A 203 8.43 -21.46 0.41
N GLY A 204 9.65 -20.99 0.65
CA GLY A 204 10.68 -20.73 -0.35
C GLY A 204 10.45 -19.50 -1.22
N ARG A 205 9.32 -18.79 -1.09
CA ARG A 205 8.97 -17.67 -1.98
C ARG A 205 9.45 -16.32 -1.50
N ASN A 206 9.74 -15.44 -2.46
CA ASN A 206 9.92 -14.01 -2.26
C ASN A 206 8.55 -13.35 -2.16
N VAL A 207 8.20 -12.87 -0.98
CA VAL A 207 6.89 -12.30 -0.66
C VAL A 207 6.96 -10.78 -0.61
N VAL A 208 6.01 -10.10 -1.24
CA VAL A 208 5.81 -8.65 -1.06
C VAL A 208 4.55 -8.41 -0.24
N LEU A 209 4.73 -7.85 0.96
CA LEU A 209 3.63 -7.34 1.80
C LEU A 209 3.07 -6.06 1.18
N VAL A 210 1.74 -6.01 1.00
CA VAL A 210 1.04 -4.82 0.47
C VAL A 210 0.20 -4.19 1.58
N ASP A 211 0.33 -2.86 1.77
CA ASP A 211 -0.50 -2.09 2.71
C ASP A 211 -0.79 -0.69 2.17
N ASP A 212 -1.79 -0.01 2.72
CA ASP A 212 -2.14 1.36 2.33
C ASP A 212 -1.25 2.41 3.01
N VAL A 213 -0.98 2.27 4.32
CA VAL A 213 -0.18 3.24 5.09
C VAL A 213 0.75 2.55 6.06
N MET A 214 2.02 2.90 5.97
CA MET A 214 3.04 2.53 6.95
C MET A 214 3.37 3.72 7.85
N THR A 215 3.19 3.57 9.15
CA THR A 215 3.63 4.55 10.16
C THR A 215 5.02 4.16 10.70
N SER A 216 5.09 3.58 11.88
CA SER A 216 6.35 3.06 12.47
C SER A 216 6.87 1.76 11.85
N GLY A 217 6.12 1.14 10.93
CA GLY A 217 6.43 -0.18 10.38
C GLY A 217 6.12 -1.36 11.31
N ALA A 218 5.53 -1.12 12.50
CA ALA A 218 5.24 -2.19 13.46
C ALA A 218 4.36 -3.29 12.87
N THR A 219 3.31 -2.93 12.11
CA THR A 219 2.43 -3.89 11.43
C THR A 219 3.19 -4.70 10.40
N ALA A 220 3.96 -4.06 9.52
CA ALA A 220 4.76 -4.74 8.50
C ALA A 220 5.81 -5.67 9.13
N ASN A 221 6.49 -5.24 10.19
CA ASN A 221 7.44 -6.07 10.93
C ASN A 221 6.77 -7.30 11.57
N ALA A 222 5.58 -7.14 12.18
CA ALA A 222 4.85 -8.24 12.77
C ALA A 222 4.37 -9.25 11.72
N ALA A 223 3.87 -8.78 10.58
CA ALA A 223 3.48 -9.60 9.45
C ALA A 223 4.67 -10.33 8.82
N ALA A 224 5.77 -9.61 8.57
CA ALA A 224 7.00 -10.19 8.01
C ALA A 224 7.57 -11.31 8.88
N ARG A 225 7.62 -11.14 10.22
CA ARG A 225 8.07 -12.21 11.14
C ARG A 225 7.25 -13.48 10.99
N VAL A 226 5.94 -13.36 10.82
CA VAL A 226 5.06 -14.53 10.69
C VAL A 226 5.24 -15.20 9.34
N LEU A 227 5.41 -14.46 8.26
CA LEU A 227 5.67 -15.00 6.93
C LEU A 227 7.05 -15.69 6.84
N LEU A 228 8.10 -15.08 7.39
CA LEU A 228 9.43 -15.69 7.47
C LEU A 228 9.41 -16.98 8.30
N ARG A 229 8.71 -17.02 9.45
CA ARG A 229 8.52 -18.24 10.23
C ARG A 229 7.70 -19.31 9.51
N ALA A 230 6.84 -18.92 8.57
CA ALA A 230 6.10 -19.83 7.70
C ALA A 230 6.93 -20.33 6.52
N GLY A 231 8.20 -19.92 6.40
CA GLY A 231 9.14 -20.40 5.40
C GLY A 231 9.34 -19.48 4.19
N ALA A 232 8.82 -18.23 4.19
CA ALA A 232 9.15 -17.29 3.13
C ALA A 232 10.67 -17.08 3.02
N ALA A 233 11.23 -17.10 1.81
CA ALA A 233 12.66 -16.87 1.59
C ALA A 233 13.02 -15.40 1.87
N ARG A 234 12.17 -14.48 1.46
CA ARG A 234 12.31 -13.04 1.71
C ARG A 234 10.93 -12.40 1.86
N VAL A 235 10.85 -11.33 2.64
CA VAL A 235 9.66 -10.50 2.75
C VAL A 235 10.06 -9.06 2.53
N ASP A 236 9.55 -8.43 1.50
CA ASP A 236 9.66 -6.99 1.20
C ASP A 236 8.31 -6.31 1.49
N ALA A 237 8.26 -4.97 1.48
CA ALA A 237 7.04 -4.21 1.73
C ALA A 237 6.79 -3.19 0.62
N LEU A 238 5.55 -3.15 0.12
CA LEU A 238 5.08 -2.17 -0.84
C LEU A 238 3.87 -1.44 -0.26
N VAL A 239 3.98 -0.13 -0.05
CA VAL A 239 2.92 0.66 0.58
C VAL A 239 2.59 1.91 -0.23
N PHE A 240 1.32 2.30 -0.18
CA PHE A 240 0.92 3.52 -0.88
C PHE A 240 1.51 4.77 -0.19
N ALA A 241 1.41 4.88 1.13
CA ALA A 241 1.95 6.05 1.81
C ALA A 241 2.70 5.70 3.10
N ARG A 242 3.70 6.51 3.44
CA ARG A 242 4.47 6.36 4.67
C ARG A 242 4.58 7.66 5.44
N VAL A 243 4.38 7.57 6.76
CA VAL A 243 4.71 8.68 7.67
C VAL A 243 6.22 8.79 7.77
N VAL A 244 6.74 9.94 7.35
CA VAL A 244 8.15 10.30 7.48
C VAL A 244 8.25 11.33 8.61
N THR A 245 8.98 10.99 9.67
CA THR A 245 9.26 11.93 10.74
C THR A 245 10.52 12.69 10.36
N THR A 246 10.37 13.92 9.88
CA THR A 246 11.48 14.87 9.78
C THR A 246 11.93 15.20 11.21
N ARG A 247 13.12 14.79 11.58
CA ARG A 247 13.82 15.30 12.76
C ARG A 247 14.70 16.45 12.35
#